data_2781a585728245e22ee7e825af9eb063
#
_entry.id   2781a585728245e22ee7e825af9eb063
#
_cell.length_a   1.000
_cell.length_b   1.000
_cell.length_c   1.000
_cell.angle_alpha   90.00
_cell.angle_beta   90.00
_cell.angle_gamma   90.00
#
_symmetry.space_group_name_H-M   'P 1'
#
loop_
_entity.id
_entity.type
_entity.pdbx_description
1 polymer ?
#
loop_
_entity_poly.entity_id
_entity_poly.type
_entity_poly.pdbx_seq_one_letter_code
_entity_poly.pdbx_strand_id
1 'polypeptide(L)'
;MKNLVVIGQGYVGLPLAQGAVRAGMNVIGLDLSSSIVDNLNAGQSHIDDLPHDEISEMLEAGYRASTDPTVIRDAEVVVICVPTPLGEAGSPDLKAVIAATESIAKFMTTGTLVVLESTTYPGTTQELCQPILEGSTRHVDEDFYLAFSPERIDPGNKKFGLKNTPKVVGGVSIKSTEAAVEFYSKFVDTVVPTKSAREAETAKLLENTYRHINIALVNEMSKFCHELNIDLWDVIAAAKSKPFGFQAFYPGPGVGGHCIPIDPNYLSYQVRRALGYPFRFVELAEEINNSMPRYVGDRVQSLLNDAGKPLKGSKVLLLGVTYKANISDQRESPAVDVAEVLLQRGAEILFHDPMVQTWSVSGTSYEVADDIHAAVLDADVVVLLQNHDFYDVDVLSEKAEIFFDTRGASSTASAHRL
;
A
#
# COMPACT_ATOMS: atom_id res chain seq x y z
N MET A 1 -21.50 3.41 22.18
CA MET A 1 -21.16 2.42 21.11
C MET A 1 -20.20 1.40 21.70
N LYS A 2 -20.61 0.13 21.78
CA LYS A 2 -19.80 -0.97 22.33
C LYS A 2 -19.64 -2.13 21.35
N ASN A 3 -20.63 -2.38 20.50
CA ASN A 3 -20.65 -3.50 19.56
C ASN A 3 -20.21 -3.03 18.17
N LEU A 4 -19.12 -3.58 17.68
CA LEU A 4 -18.51 -3.25 16.39
C LEU A 4 -18.45 -4.48 15.50
N VAL A 5 -18.86 -4.33 14.24
CA VAL A 5 -18.56 -5.29 13.16
C VAL A 5 -17.59 -4.64 12.18
N VAL A 6 -16.47 -5.31 11.89
CA VAL A 6 -15.50 -4.90 10.87
C VAL A 6 -15.59 -5.85 9.69
N ILE A 7 -16.01 -5.36 8.53
CA ILE A 7 -16.14 -6.15 7.29
C ILE A 7 -14.84 -6.07 6.50
N GLY A 8 -14.23 -7.25 6.28
CA GLY A 8 -12.88 -7.39 5.71
C GLY A 8 -11.82 -7.44 6.81
N GLN A 9 -11.14 -8.59 6.92
CA GLN A 9 -10.14 -8.85 7.96
C GLN A 9 -8.72 -8.87 7.39
N GLY A 10 -8.43 -7.98 6.42
CA GLY A 10 -7.10 -7.78 5.85
C GLY A 10 -6.25 -6.77 6.62
N TYR A 11 -5.24 -6.23 5.93
CA TYR A 11 -4.25 -5.27 6.45
C TYR A 11 -4.82 -3.95 7.01
N VAL A 12 -6.09 -3.64 6.74
CA VAL A 12 -6.80 -2.47 7.29
C VAL A 12 -7.75 -2.88 8.42
N GLY A 13 -8.63 -3.86 8.15
CA GLY A 13 -9.70 -4.18 9.09
C GLY A 13 -9.23 -4.91 10.34
N LEU A 14 -8.23 -5.79 10.25
CA LEU A 14 -7.75 -6.55 11.39
C LEU A 14 -7.01 -5.66 12.41
N PRO A 15 -6.12 -4.73 12.04
CA PRO A 15 -5.55 -3.75 12.97
C PRO A 15 -6.59 -2.80 13.57
N LEU A 16 -7.64 -2.40 12.82
CA LEU A 16 -8.75 -1.63 13.35
C LEU A 16 -9.51 -2.42 14.43
N ALA A 17 -9.83 -3.68 14.14
CA ALA A 17 -10.49 -4.58 15.09
C ALA A 17 -9.67 -4.71 16.39
N GLN A 18 -8.34 -4.89 16.28
CA GLN A 18 -7.44 -4.93 17.42
C GLN A 18 -7.49 -3.66 18.25
N GLY A 19 -7.40 -2.49 17.62
CA GLY A 19 -7.47 -1.21 18.31
C GLY A 19 -8.77 -1.03 19.10
N ALA A 20 -9.90 -1.43 18.50
CA ALA A 20 -11.20 -1.39 19.13
C ALA A 20 -11.34 -2.41 20.30
N VAL A 21 -10.80 -3.63 20.15
CA VAL A 21 -10.74 -4.64 21.22
C VAL A 21 -9.94 -4.11 22.42
N ARG A 22 -8.76 -3.54 22.16
CA ARG A 22 -7.92 -2.92 23.23
C ARG A 22 -8.62 -1.76 23.94
N ALA A 23 -9.57 -1.10 23.29
CA ALA A 23 -10.43 -0.07 23.90
C ALA A 23 -11.64 -0.66 24.65
N GLY A 24 -11.75 -1.98 24.77
CA GLY A 24 -12.82 -2.66 25.50
C GLY A 24 -14.14 -2.76 24.73
N MET A 25 -14.10 -2.71 23.40
CA MET A 25 -15.28 -2.92 22.55
C MET A 25 -15.50 -4.41 22.27
N ASN A 26 -16.75 -4.82 22.08
CA ASN A 26 -17.11 -6.13 21.55
C ASN A 26 -16.95 -6.09 20.02
N VAL A 27 -16.02 -6.84 19.49
CA VAL A 27 -15.69 -6.78 18.07
C VAL A 27 -15.93 -8.13 17.39
N ILE A 28 -16.64 -8.10 16.26
CA ILE A 28 -16.77 -9.23 15.36
C ILE A 28 -16.12 -8.84 14.02
N GLY A 29 -15.13 -9.63 13.60
CA GLY A 29 -14.56 -9.55 12.25
C GLY A 29 -15.42 -10.34 11.29
N LEU A 30 -16.00 -9.69 10.29
CA LEU A 30 -16.77 -10.35 9.23
C LEU A 30 -15.92 -10.47 7.97
N ASP A 31 -15.69 -11.68 7.48
CA ASP A 31 -14.95 -11.93 6.23
C ASP A 31 -15.62 -13.01 5.40
N LEU A 32 -15.50 -12.92 4.07
CA LEU A 32 -16.07 -13.92 3.16
C LEU A 32 -15.25 -15.21 3.11
N SER A 33 -13.95 -15.15 3.43
CA SER A 33 -13.04 -16.30 3.41
C SER A 33 -13.17 -17.13 4.68
N SER A 34 -13.73 -18.33 4.56
CA SER A 34 -13.79 -19.27 5.68
C SER A 34 -12.39 -19.62 6.22
N SER A 35 -11.38 -19.72 5.36
CA SER A 35 -10.01 -20.00 5.80
C SER A 35 -9.42 -18.87 6.65
N ILE A 36 -9.69 -17.60 6.33
CA ILE A 36 -9.28 -16.46 7.15
C ILE A 36 -10.00 -16.52 8.51
N VAL A 37 -11.31 -16.72 8.48
CA VAL A 37 -12.14 -16.79 9.69
C VAL A 37 -11.70 -17.93 10.60
N ASP A 38 -11.46 -19.12 10.05
CA ASP A 38 -11.03 -20.30 10.81
C ASP A 38 -9.64 -20.07 11.42
N ASN A 39 -8.69 -19.53 10.66
CA ASN A 39 -7.35 -19.21 11.15
C ASN A 39 -7.39 -18.17 12.27
N LEU A 40 -8.12 -17.06 12.10
CA LEU A 40 -8.25 -16.03 13.14
C LEU A 40 -8.87 -16.59 14.42
N ASN A 41 -9.92 -17.41 14.32
CA ASN A 41 -10.53 -18.07 15.49
C ASN A 41 -9.64 -19.13 16.14
N ALA A 42 -8.62 -19.63 15.40
CA ALA A 42 -7.57 -20.51 15.92
C ALA A 42 -6.35 -19.73 16.48
N GLY A 43 -6.39 -18.40 16.53
CA GLY A 43 -5.28 -17.57 17.00
C GLY A 43 -4.16 -17.36 15.97
N GLN A 44 -4.43 -17.61 14.69
CA GLN A 44 -3.45 -17.49 13.61
C GLN A 44 -3.69 -16.23 12.78
N SER A 45 -2.66 -15.40 12.68
CA SER A 45 -2.66 -14.22 11.81
C SER A 45 -2.20 -14.58 10.40
N HIS A 46 -2.69 -13.82 9.43
CA HIS A 46 -2.27 -13.87 8.03
C HIS A 46 -1.68 -12.55 7.54
N ILE A 47 -1.41 -11.61 8.47
CA ILE A 47 -0.76 -10.33 8.17
C ILE A 47 0.49 -10.16 9.04
N ASP A 48 1.56 -9.63 8.45
CA ASP A 48 2.87 -9.51 9.11
C ASP A 48 2.86 -8.53 10.29
N ASP A 49 2.05 -7.48 10.20
CA ASP A 49 1.97 -6.41 11.21
C ASP A 49 1.25 -6.82 12.51
N LEU A 50 0.59 -7.97 12.52
CA LEU A 50 -0.16 -8.47 13.66
C LEU A 50 0.21 -9.94 13.93
N PRO A 51 1.13 -10.24 14.85
CA PRO A 51 1.58 -11.59 15.13
C PRO A 51 0.51 -12.45 15.82
N HIS A 52 0.72 -13.78 15.83
CA HIS A 52 -0.26 -14.78 16.33
C HIS A 52 -0.64 -14.58 17.80
N ASP A 53 0.30 -14.15 18.64
CA ASP A 53 0.06 -13.89 20.06
C ASP A 53 -0.93 -12.73 20.26
N GLU A 54 -0.86 -11.67 19.44
CA GLU A 54 -1.82 -10.57 19.47
C GLU A 54 -3.24 -11.00 19.06
N ILE A 55 -3.38 -11.94 18.10
CA ILE A 55 -4.69 -12.52 17.77
C ILE A 55 -5.23 -13.33 18.96
N SER A 56 -4.37 -14.07 19.63
CA SER A 56 -4.76 -14.83 20.83
C SER A 56 -5.25 -13.91 21.94
N GLU A 57 -4.57 -12.79 22.20
CA GLU A 57 -5.01 -11.76 23.15
C GLU A 57 -6.37 -11.15 22.75
N MET A 58 -6.59 -10.89 21.46
CA MET A 58 -7.89 -10.39 20.97
C MET A 58 -9.02 -11.39 21.25
N LEU A 59 -8.78 -12.69 21.02
CA LEU A 59 -9.76 -13.75 21.27
C LEU A 59 -10.10 -13.87 22.76
N GLU A 60 -9.10 -13.76 23.65
CA GLU A 60 -9.31 -13.72 25.10
C GLU A 60 -10.13 -12.51 25.54
N ALA A 61 -9.93 -11.37 24.86
CA ALA A 61 -10.70 -10.13 25.08
C ALA A 61 -12.10 -10.15 24.44
N GLY A 62 -12.51 -11.24 23.80
CA GLY A 62 -13.85 -11.44 23.25
C GLY A 62 -14.02 -11.22 21.75
N TYR A 63 -12.95 -10.92 21.00
CA TYR A 63 -12.99 -10.89 19.55
C TYR A 63 -13.42 -12.25 18.99
N ARG A 64 -14.17 -12.23 17.90
CA ARG A 64 -14.51 -13.44 17.10
C ARG A 64 -14.55 -13.04 15.63
N ALA A 65 -14.13 -13.97 14.77
CA ALA A 65 -14.32 -13.87 13.33
C ALA A 65 -15.54 -14.69 12.88
N SER A 66 -16.26 -14.24 11.85
CA SER A 66 -17.45 -14.89 11.32
C SER A 66 -17.57 -14.68 9.80
N THR A 67 -18.20 -15.65 9.13
CA THR A 67 -18.65 -15.53 7.74
C THR A 67 -20.15 -15.18 7.65
N ASP A 68 -20.87 -15.18 8.77
CA ASP A 68 -22.31 -14.94 8.81
C ASP A 68 -22.64 -13.44 8.90
N PRO A 69 -23.22 -12.83 7.86
CA PRO A 69 -23.55 -11.40 7.88
C PRO A 69 -24.68 -11.02 8.86
N THR A 70 -25.38 -12.00 9.44
CA THR A 70 -26.44 -11.70 10.43
C THR A 70 -25.89 -11.09 11.73
N VAL A 71 -24.58 -11.19 11.99
CA VAL A 71 -23.90 -10.55 13.12
C VAL A 71 -24.04 -9.00 13.09
N ILE A 72 -24.35 -8.43 11.94
CA ILE A 72 -24.60 -6.99 11.77
C ILE A 72 -25.82 -6.53 12.58
N ARG A 73 -26.77 -7.41 12.88
CA ARG A 73 -28.01 -7.04 13.60
C ARG A 73 -27.76 -6.44 14.99
N ASP A 74 -26.71 -6.90 15.64
CA ASP A 74 -26.37 -6.48 17.00
C ASP A 74 -25.30 -5.38 17.03
N ALA A 75 -24.86 -4.90 15.86
CA ALA A 75 -23.82 -3.89 15.74
C ALA A 75 -24.38 -2.48 15.93
N GLU A 76 -23.73 -1.70 16.79
CA GLU A 76 -23.91 -0.25 16.89
C GLU A 76 -23.06 0.49 15.85
N VAL A 77 -21.93 -0.12 15.45
CA VAL A 77 -21.03 0.41 14.42
C VAL A 77 -20.66 -0.72 13.45
N VAL A 78 -20.66 -0.41 12.15
CA VAL A 78 -20.17 -1.29 11.10
C VAL A 78 -19.14 -0.53 10.26
N VAL A 79 -17.92 -1.07 10.17
CA VAL A 79 -16.84 -0.48 9.38
C VAL A 79 -16.54 -1.38 8.17
N ILE A 80 -16.47 -0.78 6.99
CA ILE A 80 -16.19 -1.47 5.72
C ILE A 80 -14.72 -1.29 5.37
N CYS A 81 -13.94 -2.38 5.42
CA CYS A 81 -12.50 -2.44 5.13
C CYS A 81 -12.20 -3.46 4.02
N VAL A 82 -13.07 -3.56 3.03
CA VAL A 82 -12.92 -4.51 1.93
C VAL A 82 -11.95 -3.99 0.86
N PRO A 83 -11.31 -4.88 0.07
CA PRO A 83 -10.41 -4.47 -1.00
C PRO A 83 -11.14 -3.74 -2.12
N THR A 84 -10.45 -2.77 -2.72
CA THR A 84 -10.92 -1.96 -3.85
C THR A 84 -9.82 -1.93 -4.91
N PRO A 85 -9.61 -3.01 -5.69
CA PRO A 85 -8.60 -3.06 -6.74
C PRO A 85 -8.98 -2.18 -7.93
N LEU A 86 -8.02 -1.92 -8.82
CA LEU A 86 -8.32 -1.37 -10.13
C LEU A 86 -8.93 -2.48 -11.01
N GLY A 87 -10.03 -2.15 -11.65
CA GLY A 87 -10.65 -2.97 -12.68
C GLY A 87 -10.08 -2.66 -14.07
N GLU A 88 -10.80 -3.09 -15.11
CA GLU A 88 -10.42 -2.84 -16.49
C GLU A 88 -10.27 -1.34 -16.78
N ALA A 89 -9.24 -0.99 -17.55
CA ALA A 89 -8.90 0.38 -17.95
C ALA A 89 -8.68 1.36 -16.77
N GLY A 90 -8.20 0.86 -15.61
CA GLY A 90 -7.90 1.70 -14.45
C GLY A 90 -9.13 2.22 -13.70
N SER A 91 -10.32 1.69 -13.98
CA SER A 91 -11.53 2.03 -13.22
C SER A 91 -11.52 1.39 -11.83
N PRO A 92 -12.07 2.05 -10.78
CA PRO A 92 -12.24 1.43 -9.46
C PRO A 92 -13.18 0.23 -9.51
N ASP A 93 -12.78 -0.94 -8.99
CA ASP A 93 -13.71 -2.05 -8.77
C ASP A 93 -14.31 -1.95 -7.36
N LEU A 94 -15.56 -1.48 -7.31
CA LEU A 94 -16.31 -1.28 -6.07
C LEU A 94 -17.28 -2.44 -5.73
N LYS A 95 -17.20 -3.58 -6.42
CA LYS A 95 -18.11 -4.72 -6.18
C LYS A 95 -18.13 -5.17 -4.72
N ALA A 96 -16.96 -5.24 -4.08
CA ALA A 96 -16.87 -5.63 -2.67
C ALA A 96 -17.51 -4.59 -1.74
N VAL A 97 -17.34 -3.29 -2.04
CA VAL A 97 -17.99 -2.20 -1.28
C VAL A 97 -19.50 -2.27 -1.44
N ILE A 98 -20.00 -2.48 -2.66
CA ILE A 98 -21.45 -2.63 -2.94
C ILE A 98 -22.01 -3.81 -2.16
N ALA A 99 -21.39 -4.99 -2.25
CA ALA A 99 -21.87 -6.20 -1.58
C ALA A 99 -21.87 -6.06 -0.05
N ALA A 100 -20.82 -5.43 0.52
CA ALA A 100 -20.78 -5.12 1.95
C ALA A 100 -21.89 -4.15 2.36
N THR A 101 -22.10 -3.09 1.58
CA THR A 101 -23.14 -2.09 1.84
C THR A 101 -24.54 -2.70 1.73
N GLU A 102 -24.80 -3.58 0.75
CA GLU A 102 -26.06 -4.32 0.62
C GLU A 102 -26.30 -5.26 1.82
N SER A 103 -25.26 -5.94 2.28
CA SER A 103 -25.34 -6.78 3.49
C SER A 103 -25.69 -5.95 4.72
N ILE A 104 -25.09 -4.76 4.88
CA ILE A 104 -25.41 -3.84 5.96
C ILE A 104 -26.86 -3.37 5.84
N ALA A 105 -27.30 -2.93 4.67
CA ALA A 105 -28.68 -2.49 4.43
C ALA A 105 -29.71 -3.55 4.80
N LYS A 106 -29.38 -4.84 4.60
CA LYS A 106 -30.27 -5.98 4.91
C LYS A 106 -30.39 -6.25 6.40
N PHE A 107 -29.32 -6.07 7.18
CA PHE A 107 -29.25 -6.55 8.55
C PHE A 107 -29.12 -5.45 9.61
N MET A 108 -28.73 -4.21 9.26
CA MET A 108 -28.57 -3.13 10.22
C MET A 108 -29.87 -2.76 10.93
N THR A 109 -29.75 -2.28 12.16
CA THR A 109 -30.84 -1.76 12.99
C THR A 109 -30.80 -0.24 13.07
N THR A 110 -31.89 0.38 13.55
CA THR A 110 -31.96 1.83 13.71
C THR A 110 -30.87 2.33 14.68
N GLY A 111 -30.20 3.40 14.29
CA GLY A 111 -29.11 4.03 15.05
C GLY A 111 -27.72 3.53 14.72
N THR A 112 -27.58 2.55 13.81
CA THR A 112 -26.25 2.03 13.39
C THR A 112 -25.42 3.13 12.72
N LEU A 113 -24.16 3.28 13.12
CA LEU A 113 -23.15 4.04 12.41
C LEU A 113 -22.47 3.14 11.38
N VAL A 114 -22.50 3.51 10.10
CA VAL A 114 -21.78 2.86 9.03
C VAL A 114 -20.60 3.73 8.62
N VAL A 115 -19.39 3.15 8.59
CA VAL A 115 -18.18 3.87 8.17
C VAL A 115 -17.53 3.12 7.00
N LEU A 116 -17.27 3.83 5.92
CA LEU A 116 -16.45 3.33 4.81
C LEU A 116 -14.99 3.71 5.07
N GLU A 117 -14.10 2.72 5.18
CA GLU A 117 -12.64 2.92 5.26
C GLU A 117 -11.91 2.47 3.98
N SER A 118 -12.55 1.64 3.16
CA SER A 118 -11.98 1.24 1.87
C SER A 118 -11.69 2.45 1.01
N THR A 119 -10.54 2.45 0.34
CA THR A 119 -10.14 3.55 -0.55
C THR A 119 -11.09 3.63 -1.74
N THR A 120 -11.57 4.83 -2.03
CA THR A 120 -12.54 5.10 -3.10
C THR A 120 -12.31 6.50 -3.69
N TYR A 121 -13.06 6.84 -4.74
CA TYR A 121 -13.06 8.19 -5.28
C TYR A 121 -14.03 9.12 -4.51
N PRO A 122 -13.79 10.46 -4.55
CA PRO A 122 -14.65 11.42 -3.85
C PRO A 122 -16.10 11.33 -4.29
N GLY A 123 -16.99 11.18 -3.32
CA GLY A 123 -18.43 11.03 -3.52
C GLY A 123 -18.95 9.61 -3.38
N THR A 124 -18.10 8.59 -3.31
CA THR A 124 -18.52 7.18 -3.20
C THR A 124 -19.43 6.94 -1.99
N THR A 125 -19.08 7.47 -0.83
CA THR A 125 -19.89 7.32 0.39
C THR A 125 -21.31 7.85 0.19
N GLN A 126 -21.43 9.04 -0.39
CA GLN A 126 -22.71 9.72 -0.56
C GLN A 126 -23.50 9.25 -1.79
N GLU A 127 -22.81 8.99 -2.92
CA GLU A 127 -23.48 8.70 -4.21
C GLU A 127 -23.73 7.20 -4.41
N LEU A 128 -22.94 6.33 -3.76
CA LEU A 128 -23.06 4.89 -3.89
C LEU A 128 -23.59 4.23 -2.62
N CYS A 129 -22.92 4.43 -1.47
CA CYS A 129 -23.28 3.73 -0.25
C CYS A 129 -24.60 4.25 0.35
N GLN A 130 -24.79 5.57 0.40
CA GLN A 130 -26.01 6.14 0.99
C GLN A 130 -27.28 5.64 0.32
N PRO A 131 -27.47 5.69 -1.01
CA PRO A 131 -28.70 5.19 -1.65
C PRO A 131 -28.97 3.70 -1.40
N ILE A 132 -27.92 2.87 -1.31
CA ILE A 132 -28.06 1.44 -0.99
C ILE A 132 -28.58 1.26 0.44
N LEU A 133 -28.02 2.00 1.41
CA LEU A 133 -28.41 1.92 2.82
C LEU A 133 -29.81 2.47 3.06
N GLU A 134 -30.19 3.55 2.39
CA GLU A 134 -31.52 4.14 2.49
C GLU A 134 -32.59 3.22 1.89
N GLY A 135 -32.27 2.58 0.76
CA GLY A 135 -33.26 1.77 0.03
C GLY A 135 -34.50 2.57 -0.27
N SER A 136 -35.71 2.08 0.13
CA SER A 136 -36.99 2.77 -0.06
C SER A 136 -37.57 3.35 1.24
N THR A 137 -36.99 3.09 2.39
CA THR A 137 -37.67 3.34 3.69
C THR A 137 -36.82 3.96 4.77
N ARG A 138 -35.51 4.02 4.63
CA ARG A 138 -34.59 4.56 5.65
C ARG A 138 -34.07 5.92 5.23
N HIS A 139 -33.73 6.73 6.23
CA HIS A 139 -33.13 8.05 6.01
C HIS A 139 -31.91 8.22 6.91
N VAL A 140 -30.84 8.76 6.32
CA VAL A 140 -29.65 9.14 7.07
C VAL A 140 -30.01 10.18 8.13
N ASP A 141 -29.37 10.13 9.30
CA ASP A 141 -29.62 10.96 10.50
C ASP A 141 -30.92 10.67 11.28
N GLU A 142 -31.80 9.85 10.73
CA GLU A 142 -33.01 9.38 11.41
C GLU A 142 -32.90 7.90 11.79
N ASP A 143 -32.52 7.06 10.80
CA ASP A 143 -32.44 5.61 10.99
C ASP A 143 -30.99 5.10 11.12
N PHE A 144 -30.02 5.82 10.55
CA PHE A 144 -28.59 5.44 10.62
C PHE A 144 -27.69 6.66 10.40
N TYR A 145 -26.40 6.50 10.69
CA TYR A 145 -25.36 7.48 10.39
C TYR A 145 -24.41 6.91 9.36
N LEU A 146 -23.83 7.77 8.50
CA LEU A 146 -22.92 7.35 7.45
C LEU A 146 -21.71 8.29 7.35
N ALA A 147 -20.51 7.72 7.42
CA ALA A 147 -19.28 8.48 7.36
C ALA A 147 -18.20 7.76 6.52
N PHE A 148 -17.19 8.51 6.16
CA PHE A 148 -15.94 8.01 5.60
C PHE A 148 -14.77 8.31 6.53
N SER A 149 -13.84 7.38 6.63
CA SER A 149 -12.59 7.58 7.36
C SER A 149 -11.46 6.84 6.64
N PRO A 150 -10.51 7.55 6.00
CA PRO A 150 -9.43 6.88 5.29
C PRO A 150 -8.49 6.13 6.23
N GLU A 151 -8.01 4.96 5.80
CA GLU A 151 -6.89 4.32 6.44
C GLU A 151 -5.60 5.07 6.07
N ARG A 152 -4.76 5.37 7.08
CA ARG A 152 -3.53 6.17 6.96
C ARG A 152 -2.32 5.49 7.59
N ILE A 153 -2.46 4.24 8.03
CA ILE A 153 -1.34 3.46 8.59
C ILE A 153 -0.37 3.13 7.47
N ASP A 154 0.92 3.21 7.78
CA ASP A 154 2.01 2.78 6.92
C ASP A 154 2.53 1.42 7.43
N PRO A 155 2.21 0.30 6.76
CA PRO A 155 2.62 -1.04 7.20
C PRO A 155 4.12 -1.12 7.49
N GLY A 156 4.49 -1.78 8.60
CA GLY A 156 5.86 -1.88 9.07
C GLY A 156 6.41 -0.61 9.74
N ASN A 157 5.62 0.44 9.94
CA ASN A 157 6.04 1.66 10.62
C ASN A 157 6.07 1.46 12.14
N LYS A 158 7.27 1.40 12.74
CA LYS A 158 7.46 1.18 14.19
C LYS A 158 7.11 2.37 15.07
N LYS A 159 6.95 3.57 14.49
CA LYS A 159 6.70 4.82 15.24
C LYS A 159 5.23 5.22 15.23
N PHE A 160 4.56 5.07 14.10
CA PHE A 160 3.17 5.49 13.90
C PHE A 160 2.31 4.28 13.59
N GLY A 161 1.30 4.06 14.40
CA GLY A 161 0.26 3.03 14.24
C GLY A 161 -1.14 3.63 14.35
N LEU A 162 -2.16 2.80 14.49
CA LEU A 162 -3.56 3.23 14.54
C LEU A 162 -3.83 4.28 15.63
N LYS A 163 -3.25 4.09 16.82
CA LYS A 163 -3.53 4.93 17.98
C LYS A 163 -3.03 6.36 17.84
N ASN A 164 -1.78 6.52 17.39
CA ASN A 164 -1.07 7.80 17.36
C ASN A 164 -0.97 8.46 15.98
N THR A 165 -1.56 7.85 14.94
CA THR A 165 -1.76 8.49 13.64
C THR A 165 -3.08 9.26 13.66
N PRO A 166 -3.11 10.59 13.43
CA PRO A 166 -4.36 11.33 13.40
C PRO A 166 -5.35 10.76 12.39
N LYS A 167 -6.55 10.38 12.82
CA LYS A 167 -7.60 9.78 12.00
C LYS A 167 -8.51 10.86 11.43
N VAL A 168 -8.59 10.96 10.10
CA VAL A 168 -9.51 11.88 9.40
C VAL A 168 -10.90 11.25 9.34
N VAL A 169 -11.95 12.04 9.57
CA VAL A 169 -13.35 11.57 9.56
C VAL A 169 -14.24 12.59 8.91
N GLY A 170 -15.12 12.15 8.01
CA GLY A 170 -16.16 13.02 7.43
C GLY A 170 -17.47 12.26 7.23
N GLY A 171 -18.55 12.78 7.78
CA GLY A 171 -19.89 12.24 7.57
C GLY A 171 -20.59 12.81 6.35
N VAL A 172 -21.63 12.14 5.88
CA VAL A 172 -22.55 12.72 4.86
C VAL A 172 -23.38 13.85 5.44
N SER A 173 -23.41 13.97 6.77
CA SER A 173 -24.04 15.03 7.55
C SER A 173 -23.16 15.41 8.75
N ILE A 174 -23.55 16.49 9.45
CA ILE A 174 -22.91 16.91 10.70
C ILE A 174 -23.08 15.83 11.78
N LYS A 175 -24.31 15.27 11.93
CA LYS A 175 -24.59 14.23 12.92
C LYS A 175 -23.77 12.96 12.65
N SER A 176 -23.66 12.58 11.38
CA SER A 176 -22.84 11.44 10.97
C SER A 176 -21.35 11.67 11.26
N THR A 177 -20.85 12.92 11.07
CA THR A 177 -19.47 13.28 11.43
C THR A 177 -19.27 13.17 12.94
N GLU A 178 -20.18 13.72 13.76
CA GLU A 178 -20.12 13.68 15.22
C GLU A 178 -20.14 12.24 15.76
N ALA A 179 -21.02 11.38 15.20
CA ALA A 179 -21.09 9.96 15.58
C ALA A 179 -19.77 9.22 15.26
N ALA A 180 -19.16 9.48 14.11
CA ALA A 180 -17.90 8.88 13.74
C ALA A 180 -16.73 9.42 14.59
N VAL A 181 -16.70 10.71 14.91
CA VAL A 181 -15.72 11.30 15.84
C VAL A 181 -15.82 10.64 17.21
N GLU A 182 -17.05 10.49 17.78
CA GLU A 182 -17.26 9.81 19.05
C GLU A 182 -16.74 8.36 19.02
N PHE A 183 -16.97 7.65 17.93
CA PHE A 183 -16.50 6.27 17.76
C PHE A 183 -14.98 6.17 17.80
N TYR A 184 -14.28 6.88 16.89
CA TYR A 184 -12.82 6.77 16.76
C TYR A 184 -12.07 7.36 17.96
N SER A 185 -12.61 8.39 18.63
CA SER A 185 -11.99 8.97 19.84
C SER A 185 -11.86 8.00 21.01
N LYS A 186 -12.45 6.81 20.93
CA LYS A 186 -12.31 5.77 21.97
C LYS A 186 -10.95 5.08 21.92
N PHE A 187 -10.29 5.04 20.75
CA PHE A 187 -9.04 4.29 20.55
C PHE A 187 -8.00 5.00 19.70
N VAL A 188 -8.30 6.19 19.17
CA VAL A 188 -7.35 7.03 18.42
C VAL A 188 -7.11 8.32 19.20
N ASP A 189 -5.84 8.70 19.36
CA ASP A 189 -5.45 9.87 20.17
C ASP A 189 -5.95 11.21 19.58
N THR A 190 -6.04 11.30 18.25
CA THR A 190 -6.46 12.52 17.54
C THR A 190 -7.40 12.19 16.39
N VAL A 191 -8.63 12.70 16.45
CA VAL A 191 -9.58 12.62 15.34
C VAL A 191 -9.73 14.00 14.72
N VAL A 192 -9.60 14.07 13.39
CA VAL A 192 -9.66 15.30 12.60
C VAL A 192 -10.95 15.29 11.78
N PRO A 193 -12.01 15.99 12.21
CA PRO A 193 -13.24 16.06 11.43
C PRO A 193 -13.05 16.92 10.17
N THR A 194 -13.63 16.48 9.06
CA THR A 194 -13.74 17.25 7.83
C THR A 194 -15.16 17.79 7.63
N LYS A 195 -15.32 18.68 6.69
CA LYS A 195 -16.61 19.31 6.37
C LYS A 195 -17.64 18.29 5.87
N SER A 196 -17.22 17.28 5.12
CA SER A 196 -18.06 16.18 4.66
C SER A 196 -17.23 14.92 4.36
N ALA A 197 -17.89 13.82 3.99
CA ALA A 197 -17.23 12.60 3.54
C ALA A 197 -16.35 12.84 2.30
N ARG A 198 -16.73 13.75 1.41
CA ARG A 198 -15.96 14.06 0.18
C ARG A 198 -14.59 14.63 0.47
N GLU A 199 -14.46 15.52 1.46
CA GLU A 199 -13.17 16.05 1.87
C GLU A 199 -12.31 14.98 2.52
N ALA A 200 -12.90 14.08 3.31
CA ALA A 200 -12.18 12.97 3.92
C ALA A 200 -11.65 11.96 2.86
N GLU A 201 -12.50 11.61 1.89
CA GLU A 201 -12.12 10.79 0.71
C GLU A 201 -10.98 11.45 -0.08
N THR A 202 -11.12 12.76 -0.37
CA THR A 202 -10.13 13.52 -1.14
C THR A 202 -8.80 13.66 -0.40
N ALA A 203 -8.82 13.78 0.93
CA ALA A 203 -7.60 13.97 1.73
C ALA A 203 -6.62 12.79 1.55
N LYS A 204 -7.11 11.54 1.60
CA LYS A 204 -6.27 10.36 1.35
C LYS A 204 -5.68 10.37 -0.05
N LEU A 205 -6.52 10.65 -1.04
CA LEU A 205 -6.09 10.68 -2.44
C LEU A 205 -5.05 11.76 -2.68
N LEU A 206 -5.18 12.93 -2.03
CA LEU A 206 -4.19 14.01 -2.10
C LEU A 206 -2.86 13.56 -1.49
N GLU A 207 -2.84 12.90 -0.33
CA GLU A 207 -1.64 12.40 0.32
C GLU A 207 -0.86 11.43 -0.58
N ASN A 208 -1.56 10.46 -1.19
CA ASN A 208 -0.94 9.48 -2.07
C ASN A 208 -0.56 10.07 -3.44
N THR A 209 -1.35 10.98 -3.98
CA THR A 209 -1.01 11.73 -5.20
C THR A 209 0.23 12.60 -4.98
N TYR A 210 0.36 13.26 -3.84
CA TYR A 210 1.55 14.02 -3.48
C TYR A 210 2.80 13.15 -3.47
N ARG A 211 2.75 11.96 -2.85
CA ARG A 211 3.87 11.00 -2.86
C ARG A 211 4.19 10.55 -4.28
N HIS A 212 3.19 10.14 -5.03
CA HIS A 212 3.34 9.62 -6.40
C HIS A 212 4.04 10.63 -7.33
N ILE A 213 3.59 11.88 -7.31
CA ILE A 213 4.15 12.96 -8.14
C ILE A 213 5.59 13.29 -7.71
N ASN A 214 5.87 13.37 -6.41
CA ASN A 214 7.21 13.70 -5.93
C ASN A 214 8.21 12.56 -6.16
N ILE A 215 7.78 11.30 -6.14
CA ILE A 215 8.62 10.17 -6.56
C ILE A 215 8.89 10.26 -8.07
N ALA A 216 7.89 10.56 -8.89
CA ALA A 216 8.09 10.77 -10.32
C ALA A 216 9.07 11.89 -10.63
N LEU A 217 8.98 13.00 -9.90
CA LEU A 217 9.93 14.12 -10.04
C LEU A 217 11.39 13.67 -9.85
N VAL A 218 11.68 12.95 -8.75
CA VAL A 218 13.07 12.49 -8.50
C VAL A 218 13.48 11.34 -9.41
N ASN A 219 12.55 10.52 -9.88
CA ASN A 219 12.79 9.49 -10.89
C ASN A 219 13.16 10.10 -12.25
N GLU A 220 12.46 11.14 -12.69
CA GLU A 220 12.81 11.87 -13.90
C GLU A 220 14.16 12.57 -13.77
N MET A 221 14.42 13.20 -12.61
CA MET A 221 15.70 13.82 -12.32
C MET A 221 16.86 12.83 -12.37
N SER A 222 16.67 11.58 -11.93
CA SER A 222 17.74 10.59 -11.93
C SER A 222 18.29 10.31 -13.34
N LYS A 223 17.44 10.38 -14.37
CA LYS A 223 17.84 10.14 -15.76
C LYS A 223 18.79 11.24 -16.25
N PHE A 224 18.39 12.49 -16.20
CA PHE A 224 19.24 13.57 -16.70
C PHE A 224 20.41 13.92 -15.76
N CYS A 225 20.29 13.72 -14.45
CA CYS A 225 21.41 13.85 -13.52
C CYS A 225 22.52 12.87 -13.86
N HIS A 226 22.17 11.62 -14.18
CA HIS A 226 23.14 10.63 -14.63
C HIS A 226 23.86 11.08 -15.92
N GLU A 227 23.11 11.52 -16.93
CA GLU A 227 23.69 12.00 -18.20
C GLU A 227 24.61 13.23 -18.03
N LEU A 228 24.30 14.07 -17.04
CA LEU A 228 25.07 15.28 -16.69
C LEU A 228 26.19 15.01 -15.68
N ASN A 229 26.41 13.76 -15.26
CA ASN A 229 27.38 13.37 -14.20
C ASN A 229 27.13 14.10 -12.87
N ILE A 230 25.88 14.26 -12.48
CA ILE A 230 25.44 14.84 -11.21
C ILE A 230 24.99 13.71 -10.29
N ASP A 231 25.54 13.62 -9.08
CA ASP A 231 25.04 12.69 -8.05
C ASP A 231 23.74 13.25 -7.46
N LEU A 232 22.59 12.67 -7.89
CA LEU A 232 21.27 13.10 -7.42
C LEU A 232 21.07 12.83 -5.91
N TRP A 233 21.71 11.81 -5.35
CA TRP A 233 21.59 11.50 -3.93
C TRP A 233 22.22 12.60 -3.06
N ASP A 234 23.37 13.13 -3.50
CA ASP A 234 24.01 14.28 -2.84
C ASP A 234 23.18 15.55 -2.99
N VAL A 235 22.59 15.77 -4.19
CA VAL A 235 21.67 16.88 -4.41
C VAL A 235 20.47 16.83 -3.48
N ILE A 236 19.84 15.63 -3.31
CA ILE A 236 18.70 15.44 -2.39
C ILE A 236 19.15 15.66 -0.94
N ALA A 237 20.33 15.16 -0.54
CA ALA A 237 20.87 15.36 0.80
C ALA A 237 21.10 16.86 1.09
N ALA A 238 21.68 17.59 0.14
CA ALA A 238 21.87 19.02 0.24
C ALA A 238 20.53 19.78 0.34
N ALA A 239 19.55 19.44 -0.51
CA ALA A 239 18.22 20.07 -0.48
C ALA A 239 17.47 19.80 0.82
N LYS A 240 17.60 18.56 1.38
CA LYS A 240 17.00 18.13 2.65
C LYS A 240 17.54 18.90 3.86
N SER A 241 18.74 19.47 3.77
CA SER A 241 19.32 20.30 4.85
C SER A 241 18.51 21.56 5.12
N LYS A 242 17.67 22.00 4.16
CA LYS A 242 16.76 23.13 4.35
C LYS A 242 15.58 22.71 5.22
N PRO A 243 15.32 23.36 6.38
CA PRO A 243 14.32 22.90 7.34
C PRO A 243 12.86 23.21 6.96
N PHE A 244 12.61 23.85 5.83
CA PHE A 244 11.27 24.23 5.34
C PHE A 244 11.17 24.22 3.82
N GLY A 245 9.95 24.02 3.30
CA GLY A 245 9.65 24.13 1.87
C GLY A 245 10.26 23.04 0.99
N PHE A 246 10.81 21.97 1.58
CA PHE A 246 11.30 20.80 0.89
C PHE A 246 11.06 19.54 1.75
N GLN A 247 10.51 18.50 1.14
CA GLN A 247 10.43 17.15 1.68
C GLN A 247 11.19 16.22 0.74
N ALA A 248 12.15 15.46 1.28
CA ALA A 248 12.96 14.57 0.49
C ALA A 248 12.15 13.35 0.01
N PHE A 249 12.23 13.08 -1.29
CA PHE A 249 11.87 11.84 -1.93
C PHE A 249 13.10 11.28 -2.64
N TYR A 250 13.12 9.98 -2.87
CA TYR A 250 14.28 9.29 -3.42
C TYR A 250 13.88 8.52 -4.67
N PRO A 251 14.75 8.49 -5.70
CA PRO A 251 14.49 7.70 -6.90
C PRO A 251 14.56 6.20 -6.60
N GLY A 252 14.04 5.41 -7.54
CA GLY A 252 14.06 3.96 -7.43
C GLY A 252 13.63 3.28 -8.73
N PRO A 253 13.56 1.94 -8.74
CA PRO A 253 13.26 1.16 -9.95
C PRO A 253 11.80 1.26 -10.41
N GLY A 254 10.99 2.03 -9.73
CA GLY A 254 9.56 2.21 -9.95
C GLY A 254 8.84 2.44 -8.63
N VAL A 255 7.50 2.49 -8.68
CA VAL A 255 6.62 2.65 -7.52
C VAL A 255 5.77 1.40 -7.37
N GLY A 256 5.87 0.74 -6.24
CA GLY A 256 5.08 -0.44 -5.92
C GLY A 256 4.11 -0.24 -4.77
N GLY A 257 3.40 -1.31 -4.43
CA GLY A 257 2.39 -1.35 -3.39
C GLY A 257 0.98 -0.99 -3.85
N HIS A 258 0.00 -1.29 -3.00
CA HIS A 258 -1.41 -1.16 -3.37
C HIS A 258 -1.97 0.26 -3.32
N CYS A 259 -1.28 1.22 -2.71
CA CYS A 259 -1.85 2.55 -2.48
C CYS A 259 -1.29 3.60 -3.45
N ILE A 260 0.05 3.73 -3.52
CA ILE A 260 0.67 4.85 -4.25
C ILE A 260 0.41 4.79 -5.77
N PRO A 261 0.52 3.64 -6.46
CA PRO A 261 0.21 3.56 -7.89
C PRO A 261 -1.30 3.51 -8.19
N ILE A 262 -2.14 3.15 -7.20
CA ILE A 262 -3.58 2.88 -7.41
C ILE A 262 -4.45 4.10 -7.06
N ASP A 263 -4.29 4.66 -5.87
CA ASP A 263 -5.17 5.71 -5.35
C ASP A 263 -5.22 6.99 -6.21
N PRO A 264 -4.11 7.49 -6.80
CA PRO A 264 -4.16 8.62 -7.71
C PRO A 264 -5.03 8.36 -8.95
N ASN A 265 -5.09 7.11 -9.42
CA ASN A 265 -5.90 6.72 -10.56
C ASN A 265 -7.40 6.82 -10.25
N TYR A 266 -7.83 6.57 -9.01
CA TYR A 266 -9.23 6.83 -8.61
C TYR A 266 -9.62 8.30 -8.77
N LEU A 267 -8.73 9.21 -8.39
CA LEU A 267 -8.99 10.65 -8.55
C LEU A 267 -8.96 11.05 -10.03
N SER A 268 -7.98 10.56 -10.82
CA SER A 268 -7.92 10.82 -12.26
C SER A 268 -9.14 10.29 -12.99
N TYR A 269 -9.61 9.07 -12.66
CA TYR A 269 -10.82 8.49 -13.20
C TYR A 269 -12.05 9.38 -12.92
N GLN A 270 -12.23 9.81 -11.67
CA GLN A 270 -13.38 10.63 -11.27
C GLN A 270 -13.36 12.01 -11.95
N VAL A 271 -12.18 12.65 -12.02
CA VAL A 271 -12.01 13.93 -12.72
C VAL A 271 -12.38 13.78 -14.20
N ARG A 272 -11.86 12.75 -14.87
CA ARG A 272 -12.16 12.50 -16.29
C ARG A 272 -13.63 12.20 -16.52
N ARG A 273 -14.25 11.36 -15.67
CA ARG A 273 -15.66 11.00 -15.77
C ARG A 273 -16.61 12.17 -15.52
N ALA A 274 -16.35 12.95 -14.47
CA ALA A 274 -17.25 14.01 -14.03
C ALA A 274 -17.04 15.33 -14.77
N LEU A 275 -15.79 15.64 -15.17
CA LEU A 275 -15.40 16.95 -15.69
C LEU A 275 -14.93 16.92 -17.15
N GLY A 276 -14.63 15.73 -17.70
CA GLY A 276 -14.28 15.53 -19.10
C GLY A 276 -12.84 15.91 -19.48
N TYR A 277 -11.94 16.16 -18.49
CA TYR A 277 -10.53 16.43 -18.73
C TYR A 277 -9.62 15.57 -17.86
N PRO A 278 -8.34 15.35 -18.26
CA PRO A 278 -7.41 14.52 -17.52
C PRO A 278 -6.84 15.22 -16.28
N PHE A 279 -6.48 14.46 -15.25
CA PHE A 279 -5.64 14.95 -14.16
C PHE A 279 -4.16 14.81 -14.53
N ARG A 280 -3.64 15.81 -15.24
CA ARG A 280 -2.34 15.78 -15.93
C ARG A 280 -1.16 15.37 -15.04
N PHE A 281 -1.09 15.84 -13.80
CA PHE A 281 0.00 15.50 -12.88
C PHE A 281 0.03 14.01 -12.55
N VAL A 282 -1.12 13.38 -12.41
CA VAL A 282 -1.20 11.94 -12.12
C VAL A 282 -0.77 11.14 -13.35
N GLU A 283 -1.30 11.48 -14.54
CA GLU A 283 -0.98 10.78 -15.78
C GLU A 283 0.51 10.88 -16.13
N LEU A 284 1.11 12.07 -15.97
CA LEU A 284 2.54 12.28 -16.19
C LEU A 284 3.39 11.51 -15.16
N ALA A 285 3.01 11.54 -13.88
CA ALA A 285 3.73 10.82 -12.84
C ALA A 285 3.68 9.31 -13.06
N GLU A 286 2.54 8.78 -13.50
CA GLU A 286 2.38 7.37 -13.86
C GLU A 286 3.28 6.98 -15.03
N GLU A 287 3.30 7.77 -16.11
CA GLU A 287 4.18 7.57 -17.26
C GLU A 287 5.65 7.51 -16.84
N ILE A 288 6.10 8.47 -16.03
CA ILE A 288 7.49 8.53 -15.55
C ILE A 288 7.82 7.33 -14.68
N ASN A 289 7.00 7.03 -13.67
CA ASN A 289 7.26 5.94 -12.73
C ASN A 289 7.24 4.58 -13.43
N ASN A 290 6.31 4.35 -14.36
CA ASN A 290 6.22 3.11 -15.15
C ASN A 290 7.36 2.96 -16.16
N SER A 291 8.07 4.03 -16.50
CA SER A 291 9.26 3.97 -17.36
C SER A 291 10.53 3.54 -16.63
N MET A 292 10.54 3.56 -15.28
CA MET A 292 11.74 3.31 -14.48
C MET A 292 12.27 1.86 -14.58
N PRO A 293 11.45 0.80 -14.61
CA PRO A 293 11.95 -0.55 -14.80
C PRO A 293 12.77 -0.71 -16.09
N ARG A 294 12.29 -0.10 -17.19
CA ARG A 294 13.01 -0.09 -18.44
C ARG A 294 14.33 0.69 -18.34
N TYR A 295 14.31 1.85 -17.68
CA TYR A 295 15.52 2.63 -17.44
C TYR A 295 16.56 1.87 -16.62
N VAL A 296 16.15 1.14 -15.58
CA VAL A 296 17.03 0.24 -14.82
C VAL A 296 17.63 -0.82 -15.71
N GLY A 297 16.84 -1.47 -16.57
CA GLY A 297 17.33 -2.44 -17.55
C GLY A 297 18.33 -1.84 -18.56
N ASP A 298 18.10 -0.61 -19.02
CA ASP A 298 19.03 0.12 -19.89
C ASP A 298 20.36 0.41 -19.19
N ARG A 299 20.31 0.80 -17.91
CA ARG A 299 21.50 1.04 -17.08
C ARG A 299 22.30 -0.24 -16.84
N VAL A 300 21.64 -1.37 -16.53
CA VAL A 300 22.28 -2.69 -16.39
C VAL A 300 23.00 -3.08 -17.69
N GLN A 301 22.34 -2.89 -18.83
CA GLN A 301 22.94 -3.17 -20.14
C GLN A 301 24.16 -2.30 -20.41
N SER A 302 24.11 -1.01 -20.08
CA SER A 302 25.26 -0.09 -20.25
C SER A 302 26.45 -0.51 -19.39
N LEU A 303 26.20 -0.83 -18.11
CA LEU A 303 27.25 -1.25 -17.17
C LEU A 303 27.95 -2.55 -17.65
N LEU A 304 27.20 -3.52 -18.11
CA LEU A 304 27.75 -4.75 -18.69
C LEU A 304 28.53 -4.46 -19.97
N ASN A 305 28.03 -3.59 -20.85
CA ASN A 305 28.71 -3.19 -22.08
C ASN A 305 30.05 -2.50 -21.79
N ASP A 306 30.13 -1.64 -20.77
CA ASP A 306 31.36 -0.98 -20.34
C ASP A 306 32.39 -2.00 -19.81
N ALA A 307 31.92 -3.11 -19.23
CA ALA A 307 32.74 -4.26 -18.83
C ALA A 307 33.06 -5.23 -19.98
N GLY A 308 32.61 -4.94 -21.21
CA GLY A 308 32.83 -5.80 -22.40
C GLY A 308 31.96 -7.06 -22.43
N LYS A 309 30.85 -7.09 -21.64
CA LYS A 309 29.93 -8.23 -21.56
C LYS A 309 28.60 -7.91 -22.22
N PRO A 310 28.02 -8.87 -23.00
CA PRO A 310 26.65 -8.71 -23.52
C PRO A 310 25.64 -8.98 -22.38
N LEU A 311 24.51 -8.27 -22.36
CA LEU A 311 23.41 -8.57 -21.43
C LEU A 311 22.82 -9.98 -21.69
N LYS A 312 22.76 -10.39 -22.95
CA LYS A 312 22.26 -11.72 -23.31
C LYS A 312 23.19 -12.83 -22.79
N GLY A 313 22.66 -13.69 -21.93
CA GLY A 313 23.38 -14.78 -21.28
C GLY A 313 24.18 -14.36 -20.03
N SER A 314 24.14 -13.07 -19.65
CA SER A 314 24.70 -12.64 -18.37
C SER A 314 23.79 -13.01 -17.22
N LYS A 315 24.41 -13.40 -16.09
CA LYS A 315 23.74 -13.66 -14.82
C LYS A 315 23.50 -12.36 -14.06
N VAL A 316 22.24 -12.02 -13.86
CA VAL A 316 21.80 -10.83 -13.13
C VAL A 316 21.20 -11.24 -11.80
N LEU A 317 21.84 -10.87 -10.68
CA LEU A 317 21.30 -11.11 -9.35
C LEU A 317 20.48 -9.89 -8.89
N LEU A 318 19.19 -10.09 -8.62
CA LEU A 318 18.29 -9.07 -8.08
C LEU A 318 18.20 -9.20 -6.57
N LEU A 319 18.52 -8.14 -5.83
CA LEU A 319 18.46 -8.09 -4.38
C LEU A 319 17.24 -7.32 -3.92
N GLY A 320 16.35 -8.01 -3.19
CA GLY A 320 15.09 -7.44 -2.68
C GLY A 320 14.01 -7.35 -3.76
N VAL A 321 13.03 -8.26 -3.71
CA VAL A 321 11.93 -8.34 -4.70
C VAL A 321 10.58 -7.88 -4.16
N THR A 322 10.50 -7.51 -2.87
CA THR A 322 9.33 -6.92 -2.26
C THR A 322 9.18 -5.43 -2.61
N TYR A 323 7.96 -4.89 -2.51
CA TYR A 323 7.75 -3.47 -2.85
C TYR A 323 8.28 -2.52 -1.75
N LYS A 324 8.45 -2.99 -0.52
CA LYS A 324 8.94 -2.22 0.62
C LYS A 324 9.94 -3.06 1.42
N ALA A 325 10.91 -2.40 2.05
CA ALA A 325 11.91 -3.07 2.87
C ALA A 325 11.29 -3.74 4.11
N ASN A 326 11.83 -4.89 4.51
CA ASN A 326 11.50 -5.61 5.74
C ASN A 326 10.05 -6.10 5.85
N ILE A 327 9.39 -6.33 4.73
CA ILE A 327 8.08 -6.99 4.65
C ILE A 327 8.12 -8.08 3.58
N SER A 328 7.19 -9.04 3.64
CA SER A 328 7.10 -10.16 2.70
C SER A 328 6.22 -9.87 1.46
N ASP A 329 5.62 -8.69 1.39
CA ASP A 329 4.64 -8.35 0.34
C ASP A 329 5.30 -8.04 -1.02
N GLN A 330 5.03 -8.91 -2.00
CA GLN A 330 5.56 -8.85 -3.36
C GLN A 330 4.60 -8.16 -4.35
N ARG A 331 3.39 -7.83 -3.91
CA ARG A 331 2.34 -7.32 -4.81
C ARG A 331 2.71 -5.97 -5.38
N GLU A 332 2.49 -5.82 -6.69
CA GLU A 332 2.83 -4.58 -7.42
C GLU A 332 4.28 -4.11 -7.20
N SER A 333 5.20 -5.06 -6.94
CA SER A 333 6.62 -4.71 -6.83
C SER A 333 7.22 -4.42 -8.21
N PRO A 334 7.93 -3.29 -8.39
CA PRO A 334 8.61 -2.98 -9.66
C PRO A 334 9.72 -3.96 -10.00
N ALA A 335 10.10 -4.85 -9.08
CA ALA A 335 11.08 -5.89 -9.32
C ALA A 335 10.63 -6.86 -10.42
N VAL A 336 9.33 -7.13 -10.52
CA VAL A 336 8.77 -7.98 -11.58
C VAL A 336 9.00 -7.35 -12.96
N ASP A 337 8.66 -6.07 -13.11
CA ASP A 337 8.82 -5.34 -14.36
C ASP A 337 10.30 -5.24 -14.78
N VAL A 338 11.20 -5.00 -13.80
CA VAL A 338 12.65 -4.98 -14.04
C VAL A 338 13.12 -6.36 -14.54
N ALA A 339 12.72 -7.44 -13.87
CA ALA A 339 13.09 -8.79 -14.27
C ALA A 339 12.54 -9.13 -15.67
N GLU A 340 11.31 -8.75 -15.98
CA GLU A 340 10.72 -8.96 -17.31
C GLU A 340 11.51 -8.25 -18.41
N VAL A 341 11.92 -7.00 -18.19
CA VAL A 341 12.76 -6.25 -19.13
C VAL A 341 14.10 -6.96 -19.36
N LEU A 342 14.74 -7.46 -18.31
CA LEU A 342 16.03 -8.17 -18.41
C LEU A 342 15.88 -9.52 -19.10
N LEU A 343 14.85 -10.31 -18.76
CA LEU A 343 14.54 -11.59 -19.39
C LEU A 343 14.24 -11.44 -20.89
N GLN A 344 13.46 -10.42 -21.29
CA GLN A 344 13.17 -10.12 -22.69
C GLN A 344 14.44 -9.82 -23.50
N ARG A 345 15.50 -9.32 -22.83
CA ARG A 345 16.81 -9.06 -23.45
C ARG A 345 17.78 -10.25 -23.36
N GLY A 346 17.32 -11.37 -22.77
CA GLY A 346 18.04 -12.63 -22.71
C GLY A 346 19.00 -12.78 -21.54
N ALA A 347 18.85 -12.01 -20.47
CA ALA A 347 19.58 -12.23 -19.22
C ALA A 347 19.12 -13.50 -18.50
N GLU A 348 19.99 -14.08 -17.68
CA GLU A 348 19.67 -15.12 -16.72
C GLU A 348 19.43 -14.48 -15.35
N ILE A 349 18.22 -14.63 -14.78
CA ILE A 349 17.84 -13.98 -13.52
C ILE A 349 18.03 -14.94 -12.34
N LEU A 350 18.73 -14.44 -11.33
CA LEU A 350 18.73 -14.97 -9.95
C LEU A 350 18.15 -13.93 -9.03
N PHE A 351 17.59 -14.32 -7.91
CA PHE A 351 17.18 -13.36 -6.88
C PHE A 351 17.58 -13.83 -5.48
N HIS A 352 17.71 -12.85 -4.58
CA HIS A 352 17.77 -13.06 -3.14
C HIS A 352 16.89 -12.04 -2.44
N ASP A 353 16.07 -12.50 -1.50
CA ASP A 353 15.25 -11.68 -0.63
C ASP A 353 15.11 -12.41 0.73
N PRO A 354 15.41 -11.77 1.86
CA PRO A 354 15.32 -12.43 3.16
C PRO A 354 13.89 -12.77 3.60
N MET A 355 12.88 -12.15 2.94
CA MET A 355 11.47 -12.31 3.29
C MET A 355 10.70 -13.19 2.30
N VAL A 356 11.33 -13.57 1.16
CA VAL A 356 10.67 -14.27 0.05
C VAL A 356 11.45 -15.52 -0.33
N GLN A 357 10.82 -16.69 -0.21
CA GLN A 357 11.43 -17.97 -0.59
C GLN A 357 11.23 -18.29 -2.08
N THR A 358 10.06 -17.99 -2.60
CA THR A 358 9.67 -18.27 -3.99
C THR A 358 9.12 -16.99 -4.62
N TRP A 359 9.60 -16.68 -5.81
CA TRP A 359 9.18 -15.49 -6.56
C TRP A 359 8.75 -15.88 -7.98
N SER A 360 7.68 -15.26 -8.49
CA SER A 360 7.13 -15.58 -9.80
C SER A 360 7.24 -14.39 -10.77
N VAL A 361 7.82 -14.62 -11.95
CA VAL A 361 7.93 -13.61 -13.01
C VAL A 361 7.46 -14.24 -14.33
N SER A 362 6.51 -13.61 -15.01
CA SER A 362 5.96 -14.08 -16.30
C SER A 362 5.56 -15.56 -16.29
N GLY A 363 5.00 -16.05 -15.16
CA GLY A 363 4.56 -17.44 -15.00
C GLY A 363 5.68 -18.46 -14.71
N THR A 364 6.93 -18.01 -14.60
CA THR A 364 8.07 -18.85 -14.16
C THR A 364 8.34 -18.60 -12.68
N SER A 365 8.49 -19.70 -11.93
CA SER A 365 8.85 -19.65 -10.50
C SER A 365 10.36 -19.70 -10.33
N TYR A 366 10.87 -18.84 -9.48
CA TYR A 366 12.28 -18.77 -9.08
C TYR A 366 12.40 -19.07 -7.60
N GLU A 367 13.40 -19.83 -7.20
CA GLU A 367 13.75 -20.06 -5.80
C GLU A 367 14.81 -19.06 -5.36
N VAL A 368 14.76 -18.67 -4.09
CA VAL A 368 15.73 -17.76 -3.49
C VAL A 368 17.15 -18.37 -3.52
N ALA A 369 18.15 -17.57 -3.79
CA ALA A 369 19.54 -18.02 -3.70
C ALA A 369 19.89 -18.36 -2.22
N ASP A 370 20.35 -19.58 -1.97
CA ASP A 370 20.64 -20.08 -0.61
C ASP A 370 21.76 -19.30 0.09
N ASP A 371 22.80 -18.91 -0.65
CA ASP A 371 23.96 -18.15 -0.16
C ASP A 371 24.13 -16.87 -0.99
N ILE A 372 23.77 -15.75 -0.38
CA ILE A 372 23.88 -14.43 -1.02
C ILE A 372 25.33 -14.11 -1.44
N HIS A 373 26.33 -14.47 -0.64
CA HIS A 373 27.72 -14.15 -0.95
C HIS A 373 28.24 -14.98 -2.14
N ALA A 374 27.86 -16.26 -2.22
CA ALA A 374 28.15 -17.10 -3.38
C ALA A 374 27.43 -16.58 -4.63
N ALA A 375 26.15 -16.19 -4.50
CA ALA A 375 25.36 -15.64 -5.61
C ALA A 375 25.94 -14.31 -6.12
N VAL A 376 26.41 -13.42 -5.25
CA VAL A 376 27.08 -12.16 -5.63
C VAL A 376 28.36 -12.40 -6.41
N LEU A 377 29.18 -13.41 -6.03
CA LEU A 377 30.42 -13.75 -6.72
C LEU A 377 30.19 -14.45 -8.08
N ASP A 378 29.06 -15.15 -8.26
CA ASP A 378 28.69 -15.85 -9.49
C ASP A 378 27.96 -14.94 -10.50
N ALA A 379 27.46 -13.81 -10.06
CA ALA A 379 26.70 -12.87 -10.91
C ALA A 379 27.63 -11.94 -11.71
N ASP A 380 27.30 -11.70 -12.97
CA ASP A 380 27.95 -10.68 -13.81
C ASP A 380 27.57 -9.26 -13.37
N VAL A 381 26.37 -9.08 -12.83
CA VAL A 381 25.90 -7.82 -12.25
C VAL A 381 24.89 -8.10 -11.12
N VAL A 382 25.04 -7.36 -10.05
CA VAL A 382 24.13 -7.35 -8.90
C VAL A 382 23.33 -6.07 -8.92
N VAL A 383 21.99 -6.15 -8.80
CA VAL A 383 21.09 -5.00 -8.79
C VAL A 383 20.34 -4.95 -7.47
N LEU A 384 20.56 -3.92 -6.68
CA LEU A 384 19.81 -3.69 -5.44
C LEU A 384 18.47 -3.00 -5.80
N LEU A 385 17.37 -3.75 -5.76
CA LEU A 385 16.02 -3.25 -6.03
C LEU A 385 15.29 -2.81 -4.75
N GLN A 386 15.55 -3.50 -3.62
CA GLN A 386 15.03 -3.12 -2.32
C GLN A 386 16.07 -3.35 -1.23
N ASN A 387 16.28 -2.33 -0.38
CA ASN A 387 17.26 -2.38 0.70
C ASN A 387 16.63 -2.90 2.00
N HIS A 388 16.69 -4.21 2.24
CA HIS A 388 16.33 -4.81 3.52
C HIS A 388 17.44 -4.61 4.56
N ASP A 389 17.09 -4.46 5.82
CA ASP A 389 18.05 -4.34 6.94
C ASP A 389 19.00 -5.55 7.05
N PHE A 390 18.64 -6.66 6.43
CA PHE A 390 19.46 -7.87 6.33
C PHE A 390 20.75 -7.66 5.51
N TYR A 391 20.75 -6.75 4.52
CA TYR A 391 21.85 -6.57 3.59
C TYR A 391 22.93 -5.65 4.16
N ASP A 392 24.16 -6.18 4.26
CA ASP A 392 25.34 -5.33 4.32
C ASP A 392 25.73 -4.90 2.90
N VAL A 393 25.10 -3.83 2.44
CA VAL A 393 25.17 -3.38 1.04
C VAL A 393 26.60 -2.99 0.66
N ASP A 394 27.39 -2.44 1.58
CA ASP A 394 28.78 -2.05 1.31
C ASP A 394 29.63 -3.28 1.08
N VAL A 395 29.52 -4.31 1.94
CA VAL A 395 30.22 -5.60 1.76
C VAL A 395 29.81 -6.30 0.46
N LEU A 396 28.54 -6.27 0.10
CA LEU A 396 28.06 -6.89 -1.14
C LEU A 396 28.56 -6.13 -2.37
N SER A 397 28.60 -4.80 -2.32
CA SER A 397 29.06 -3.97 -3.43
C SER A 397 30.57 -4.10 -3.68
N GLU A 398 31.38 -4.32 -2.62
CA GLU A 398 32.81 -4.55 -2.75
C GLU A 398 33.17 -5.94 -3.34
N LYS A 399 32.26 -6.92 -3.17
CA LYS A 399 32.46 -8.30 -3.68
C LYS A 399 31.94 -8.51 -5.09
N ALA A 400 30.94 -7.73 -5.50
CA ALA A 400 30.34 -7.84 -6.82
C ALA A 400 31.29 -7.35 -7.92
N GLU A 401 31.30 -8.01 -9.08
CA GLU A 401 32.02 -7.50 -10.24
C GLU A 401 31.44 -6.16 -10.70
N ILE A 402 30.11 -6.09 -10.79
CA ILE A 402 29.35 -4.85 -11.04
C ILE A 402 28.20 -4.80 -10.02
N PHE A 403 28.11 -3.70 -9.28
CA PHE A 403 27.03 -3.47 -8.35
C PHE A 403 26.22 -2.23 -8.76
N PHE A 404 24.93 -2.40 -9.03
CA PHE A 404 24.03 -1.31 -9.37
C PHE A 404 23.04 -1.05 -8.23
N ASP A 405 23.22 0.06 -7.56
CA ASP A 405 22.43 0.49 -6.41
C ASP A 405 21.31 1.43 -6.84
N THR A 406 20.07 0.93 -6.91
CA THR A 406 18.90 1.75 -7.25
C THR A 406 18.29 2.48 -6.06
N ARG A 407 18.85 2.28 -4.84
CA ARG A 407 18.32 2.84 -3.59
C ARG A 407 19.26 3.86 -2.92
N GLY A 408 20.47 4.03 -3.43
CA GLY A 408 21.47 4.90 -2.83
C GLY A 408 21.88 4.46 -1.42
N ALA A 409 21.88 3.16 -1.18
CA ALA A 409 22.17 2.57 0.12
C ALA A 409 23.67 2.36 0.36
N SER A 410 24.46 2.12 -0.71
CA SER A 410 25.89 1.92 -0.60
C SER A 410 26.64 3.24 -0.41
N SER A 411 27.65 3.21 0.46
CA SER A 411 28.62 4.28 0.64
C SER A 411 29.92 4.07 -0.15
N THR A 412 30.08 2.91 -0.80
CA THR A 412 31.31 2.56 -1.51
C THR A 412 31.41 3.24 -2.88
N ALA A 413 32.66 3.48 -3.32
CA ALA A 413 32.91 4.02 -4.66
C ALA A 413 32.73 2.96 -5.77
N SER A 414 32.65 1.68 -5.43
CA SER A 414 32.43 0.57 -6.36
C SER A 414 30.97 0.44 -6.80
N ALA A 415 30.01 1.01 -6.06
CA ALA A 415 28.60 0.96 -6.41
C ALA A 415 28.22 2.02 -7.44
N HIS A 416 27.67 1.58 -8.56
CA HIS A 416 27.01 2.47 -9.52
C HIS A 416 25.62 2.83 -9.00
N ARG A 417 25.29 4.11 -8.95
CA ARG A 417 23.97 4.57 -8.47
C ARG A 417 23.02 4.89 -9.62
N LEU A 418 21.71 4.79 -9.30
CA LEU A 418 20.62 5.18 -10.20
C LEU A 418 20.66 6.68 -10.48
#